data_1687519834a7bcbe91c8705dd9e56857
#
_entry.id   1687519834a7bcbe91c8705dd9e56857
#
_cell.length_a   1.000
_cell.length_b   1.000
_cell.length_c   1.000
_cell.angle_alpha   90.00
_cell.angle_beta   90.00
_cell.angle_gamma   90.00
#
_symmetry.space_group_name_H-M   'P 1'
#
loop_
_entity.id
_entity.type
_entity.pdbx_description
1 polymer ?
#
loop_
_entity_poly.entity_id
_entity_poly.type
_entity_poly.pdbx_seq_one_letter_code
_entity_poly.pdbx_strand_id
1 'polypeptide(L)'
;AYGAAWHAAPLLLERPRGLIVFTSSPGSVCYMHGPAYGAQKAGIDKMAADMAVDFRDTTVATVSIWMGILLTDKLRSAFDGNPDALERFAEQAETPEFTGRVIDALFSDPALAELSGQTLIGAELADRYGITDSGGRTPPSHRQMLGAPRVPSTVVVR
;
A
#
# COMPACT_ATOMS: atom_id res chain seq x y z
N ALA A 1 -4.36 10.33 8.35
CA ALA A 1 -4.62 8.90 8.17
C ALA A 1 -5.36 8.33 9.38
N TYR A 2 -4.77 8.30 10.58
CA TYR A 2 -5.39 7.69 11.77
C TYR A 2 -6.79 8.26 12.08
N GLY A 3 -6.95 9.59 12.11
CA GLY A 3 -8.27 10.21 12.39
C GLY A 3 -9.38 9.77 11.43
N ALA A 4 -9.05 9.62 10.12
CA ALA A 4 -10.02 9.11 9.15
C ALA A 4 -10.41 7.65 9.46
N ALA A 5 -9.44 6.80 9.77
CA ALA A 5 -9.68 5.41 10.16
C ALA A 5 -10.52 5.32 11.45
N TRP A 6 -10.24 6.15 12.44
CA TRP A 6 -10.99 6.25 13.69
C TRP A 6 -12.48 6.54 13.45
N HIS A 7 -12.78 7.52 12.60
CA HIS A 7 -14.17 7.88 12.29
C HIS A 7 -14.86 6.87 11.38
N ALA A 8 -14.12 6.14 10.53
CA ALA A 8 -14.69 5.11 9.68
C ALA A 8 -14.95 3.78 10.43
N ALA A 9 -14.15 3.48 11.46
CA ALA A 9 -14.19 2.21 12.18
C ALA A 9 -15.60 1.80 12.65
N PRO A 10 -16.41 2.67 13.32
CA PRO A 10 -17.76 2.29 13.75
C PRO A 10 -18.65 1.84 12.58
N LEU A 11 -18.54 2.52 11.43
CA LEU A 11 -19.32 2.19 10.24
C LEU A 11 -18.88 0.88 9.59
N LEU A 12 -17.58 0.58 9.63
CA LEU A 12 -17.05 -0.67 9.10
C LEU A 12 -17.39 -1.87 9.98
N LEU A 13 -17.41 -1.69 11.30
CA LEU A 13 -17.75 -2.75 12.26
C LEU A 13 -19.22 -3.23 12.12
N GLU A 14 -20.11 -2.42 11.57
CA GLU A 14 -21.50 -2.78 11.27
C GLU A 14 -21.64 -3.62 9.99
N ARG A 15 -20.55 -3.81 9.24
CA ARG A 15 -20.58 -4.52 7.95
C ARG A 15 -20.09 -5.96 8.10
N PRO A 16 -20.57 -6.87 7.24
CA PRO A 16 -20.10 -8.25 7.22
C PRO A 16 -18.62 -8.36 6.81
N ARG A 17 -18.05 -7.29 6.24
CA ARG A 17 -16.65 -7.19 5.82
C ARG A 17 -16.22 -5.73 5.77
N GLY A 18 -15.08 -5.43 6.37
CA GLY A 18 -14.46 -4.11 6.35
C GLY A 18 -12.98 -4.18 5.99
N LEU A 19 -12.47 -3.16 5.33
CA LEU A 19 -11.05 -3.02 5.01
C LEU A 19 -10.61 -1.57 5.18
N ILE A 20 -9.53 -1.38 5.93
CA ILE A 20 -8.81 -0.12 6.02
C ILE A 20 -7.45 -0.31 5.33
N VAL A 21 -7.20 0.47 4.29
CA VAL A 21 -5.93 0.45 3.56
C VAL A 21 -5.21 1.77 3.79
N PHE A 22 -3.96 1.66 4.24
CA PHE A 22 -3.05 2.79 4.28
C PHE A 22 -2.08 2.70 3.10
N THR A 23 -1.95 3.76 2.32
CA THR A 23 -0.96 3.84 1.26
C THR A 23 0.39 4.30 1.81
N SER A 24 1.42 3.51 1.58
CA SER A 24 2.77 3.72 2.09
C SER A 24 3.82 3.55 0.99
N SER A 25 5.07 3.39 1.36
CA SER A 25 6.16 3.21 0.41
C SER A 25 7.39 2.57 1.08
N PRO A 26 8.38 2.07 0.29
CA PRO A 26 9.65 1.58 0.80
C PRO A 26 10.44 2.60 1.64
N GLY A 27 10.09 3.88 1.59
CA GLY A 27 10.66 4.91 2.46
C GLY A 27 10.52 4.62 3.96
N SER A 28 9.70 3.65 4.36
CA SER A 28 9.61 3.17 5.74
C SER A 28 10.84 2.34 6.18
N VAL A 29 11.63 1.82 5.24
CA VAL A 29 12.80 0.96 5.51
C VAL A 29 14.09 1.47 4.87
N CYS A 30 14.03 2.18 3.74
CA CYS A 30 15.19 2.79 3.09
C CYS A 30 15.16 4.32 3.22
N TYR A 31 16.32 4.96 3.06
CA TYR A 31 16.37 6.42 3.03
C TYR A 31 15.73 6.95 1.74
N MET A 32 14.63 7.67 1.89
CA MET A 32 13.88 8.25 0.78
C MET A 32 13.30 9.60 1.23
N HIS A 33 13.51 10.67 0.47
CA HIS A 33 12.95 12.00 0.72
C HIS A 33 13.18 12.60 2.11
N GLY A 34 14.18 12.11 2.86
CA GLY A 34 14.56 12.63 4.17
C GLY A 34 13.89 11.93 5.36
N PRO A 35 14.37 12.25 6.59
CA PRO A 35 13.98 11.51 7.80
C PRO A 35 12.49 11.66 8.17
N ALA A 36 11.88 12.81 7.92
CA ALA A 36 10.47 13.01 8.21
C ALA A 36 9.55 12.15 7.34
N TYR A 37 9.92 11.97 6.06
CA TYR A 37 9.20 11.07 5.15
C TYR A 37 9.31 9.62 5.61
N GLY A 38 10.52 9.16 5.91
CA GLY A 38 10.75 7.80 6.41
C GLY A 38 9.98 7.53 7.70
N ALA A 39 10.02 8.45 8.66
CA ALA A 39 9.28 8.34 9.91
C ALA A 39 7.77 8.26 9.67
N GLN A 40 7.24 9.09 8.76
CA GLN A 40 5.82 9.07 8.40
C GLN A 40 5.41 7.73 7.78
N LYS A 41 6.20 7.18 6.85
CA LYS A 41 5.90 5.90 6.20
C LYS A 41 6.03 4.71 7.15
N ALA A 42 7.06 4.70 8.00
CA ALA A 42 7.20 3.70 9.05
C ALA A 42 6.05 3.75 10.07
N GLY A 43 5.60 4.95 10.43
CA GLY A 43 4.44 5.15 11.30
C GLY A 43 3.13 4.66 10.67
N ILE A 44 2.95 4.82 9.37
CA ILE A 44 1.79 4.29 8.64
C ILE A 44 1.79 2.76 8.65
N ASP A 45 2.92 2.12 8.34
CA ASP A 45 3.04 0.66 8.36
C ASP A 45 2.77 0.11 9.77
N LYS A 46 3.32 0.76 10.79
CA LYS A 46 3.08 0.39 12.19
C LYS A 46 1.61 0.58 12.60
N MET A 47 0.97 1.62 12.13
CA MET A 47 -0.44 1.90 12.39
C MET A 47 -1.35 0.79 11.86
N ALA A 48 -1.09 0.30 10.63
CA ALA A 48 -1.82 -0.82 10.06
C ALA A 48 -1.69 -2.08 10.92
N ALA A 49 -0.46 -2.38 11.38
CA ALA A 49 -0.19 -3.52 12.23
C ALA A 49 -0.89 -3.44 13.59
N ASP A 50 -0.86 -2.27 14.25
CA ASP A 50 -1.48 -2.09 15.57
C ASP A 50 -3.01 -2.11 15.49
N MET A 51 -3.60 -1.46 14.49
CA MET A 51 -5.04 -1.51 14.29
C MET A 51 -5.54 -2.93 13.99
N ALA A 52 -4.75 -3.78 13.33
CA ALA A 52 -5.10 -5.18 13.14
C ALA A 52 -5.19 -5.94 14.47
N VAL A 53 -4.39 -5.58 15.47
CA VAL A 53 -4.51 -6.15 16.82
C VAL A 53 -5.82 -5.72 17.49
N ASP A 54 -6.23 -4.46 17.29
CA ASP A 54 -7.49 -3.96 17.84
C ASP A 54 -8.72 -4.58 17.14
N PHE A 55 -8.64 -4.85 15.84
CA PHE A 55 -9.74 -5.41 15.03
C PHE A 55 -9.71 -6.95 14.90
N ARG A 56 -8.79 -7.67 15.54
CA ARG A 56 -8.57 -9.12 15.32
C ARG A 56 -9.80 -10.00 15.51
N ASP A 57 -10.72 -9.60 16.38
CA ASP A 57 -11.95 -10.36 16.68
C ASP A 57 -13.17 -9.75 15.95
N THR A 58 -12.94 -9.04 14.87
CA THR A 58 -13.98 -8.34 14.10
C THR A 58 -13.95 -8.74 12.62
N THR A 59 -14.85 -8.15 11.84
CA THR A 59 -14.91 -8.30 10.38
C THR A 59 -14.00 -7.33 9.63
N VAL A 60 -13.25 -6.47 10.34
CA VAL A 60 -12.43 -5.41 9.74
C VAL A 60 -10.97 -5.82 9.68
N ALA A 61 -10.41 -5.84 8.48
CA ALA A 61 -8.98 -5.98 8.25
C ALA A 61 -8.32 -4.62 8.06
N THR A 62 -7.04 -4.52 8.43
CA THR A 62 -6.23 -3.32 8.19
C THR A 62 -4.91 -3.71 7.54
N VAL A 63 -4.52 -3.04 6.48
CA VAL A 63 -3.24 -3.29 5.80
C VAL A 63 -2.55 -1.98 5.43
N SER A 64 -1.25 -2.03 5.28
CA SER A 64 -0.48 -1.01 4.56
C SER A 64 -0.08 -1.54 3.19
N ILE A 65 -0.21 -0.73 2.14
CA ILE A 65 0.24 -1.08 0.79
C ILE A 65 1.36 -0.14 0.36
N TRP A 66 2.51 -0.69 0.02
CA TRP A 66 3.57 0.01 -0.67
C TRP A 66 3.24 0.07 -2.14
N MET A 67 3.00 1.28 -2.62
CA MET A 67 2.84 1.56 -4.04
C MET A 67 4.23 1.68 -4.69
N GLY A 68 4.29 1.43 -5.98
CA GLY A 68 5.42 1.79 -6.81
C GLY A 68 5.48 3.30 -7.10
N ILE A 69 6.18 3.65 -8.14
CA ILE A 69 6.25 5.04 -8.61
C ILE A 69 4.96 5.36 -9.38
N LEU A 70 4.18 6.33 -8.90
CA LEU A 70 2.90 6.69 -9.48
C LEU A 70 3.04 7.72 -10.59
N LEU A 71 2.47 7.45 -11.76
CA LEU A 71 2.37 8.36 -12.90
C LEU A 71 1.29 9.43 -12.66
N THR A 72 1.51 10.27 -11.67
CA THR A 72 0.64 11.41 -11.36
C THR A 72 0.92 12.59 -12.30
N ASP A 73 -0.03 13.53 -12.42
CA ASP A 73 0.18 14.78 -13.20
C ASP A 73 1.40 15.55 -12.69
N LYS A 74 1.62 15.60 -11.37
CA LYS A 74 2.81 16.22 -10.78
C LYS A 74 4.10 15.59 -11.28
N LEU A 75 4.13 14.24 -11.37
CA LEU A 75 5.30 13.53 -11.88
C LEU A 75 5.47 13.79 -13.38
N ARG A 76 4.40 13.75 -14.16
CA ARG A 76 4.42 14.04 -15.61
C ARG A 76 4.98 15.45 -15.87
N SER A 77 4.51 16.45 -15.12
CA SER A 77 5.00 17.83 -15.23
C SER A 77 6.48 17.98 -14.86
N ALA A 78 7.04 17.09 -14.05
CA ALA A 78 8.48 17.10 -13.76
C ALA A 78 9.34 16.71 -14.99
N PHE A 79 8.73 16.09 -16.00
CA PHE A 79 9.37 15.73 -17.28
C PHE A 79 8.96 16.66 -18.43
N ASP A 80 8.33 17.81 -18.15
CA ASP A 80 7.96 18.77 -19.18
C ASP A 80 9.19 19.17 -20.02
N GLY A 81 9.07 19.02 -21.35
CA GLY A 81 10.16 19.25 -22.29
C GLY A 81 11.07 18.03 -22.55
N ASN A 82 10.84 16.88 -21.89
CA ASN A 82 11.61 15.66 -22.14
C ASN A 82 10.70 14.39 -22.21
N PRO A 83 9.91 14.25 -23.28
CA PRO A 83 8.96 13.15 -23.42
C PRO A 83 9.62 11.76 -23.45
N ASP A 84 10.81 11.64 -24.06
CA ASP A 84 11.53 10.36 -24.12
C ASP A 84 11.98 9.87 -22.74
N ALA A 85 12.34 10.80 -21.84
CA ALA A 85 12.66 10.45 -20.46
C ALA A 85 11.41 10.03 -19.69
N LEU A 86 10.28 10.70 -19.91
CA LEU A 86 9.01 10.29 -19.31
C LEU A 86 8.59 8.89 -19.78
N GLU A 87 8.72 8.57 -21.07
CA GLU A 87 8.35 7.27 -21.60
C GLU A 87 9.18 6.15 -20.96
N ARG A 88 10.50 6.28 -20.94
CA ARG A 88 11.39 5.30 -20.27
C ARG A 88 11.08 5.15 -18.77
N PHE A 89 10.76 6.23 -18.10
CA PHE A 89 10.39 6.21 -16.69
C PHE A 89 9.02 5.53 -16.47
N ALA A 90 8.08 5.77 -17.37
CA ALA A 90 6.74 5.22 -17.32
C ALA A 90 6.72 3.68 -17.45
N GLU A 91 7.73 3.07 -18.08
CA GLU A 91 7.85 1.61 -18.17
C GLU A 91 7.92 0.93 -16.79
N GLN A 92 8.51 1.61 -15.79
CA GLN A 92 8.68 1.10 -14.42
C GLN A 92 7.68 1.69 -13.41
N ALA A 93 6.84 2.61 -13.87
CA ALA A 93 5.86 3.28 -13.04
C ALA A 93 4.48 2.64 -13.18
N GLU A 94 3.62 2.89 -12.21
CA GLU A 94 2.24 2.43 -12.19
C GLU A 94 1.26 3.59 -12.27
N THR A 95 0.05 3.33 -12.78
CA THR A 95 -1.01 4.34 -12.74
C THR A 95 -1.67 4.36 -11.35
N PRO A 96 -2.26 5.49 -10.92
CA PRO A 96 -3.04 5.52 -9.67
C PRO A 96 -4.18 4.49 -9.65
N GLU A 97 -4.78 4.20 -10.79
CA GLU A 97 -5.85 3.22 -10.96
C GLU A 97 -5.39 1.79 -10.69
N PHE A 98 -4.11 1.49 -10.94
CA PHE A 98 -3.53 0.18 -10.65
C PHE A 98 -3.65 -0.16 -9.16
N THR A 99 -3.24 0.76 -8.28
CA THR A 99 -3.41 0.60 -6.83
C THR A 99 -4.87 0.38 -6.46
N GLY A 100 -5.81 1.10 -7.09
CA GLY A 100 -7.25 0.94 -6.87
C GLY A 100 -7.74 -0.47 -7.20
N ARG A 101 -7.32 -1.03 -8.36
CA ARG A 101 -7.66 -2.41 -8.76
C ARG A 101 -7.08 -3.45 -7.80
N VAL A 102 -5.86 -3.24 -7.32
CA VAL A 102 -5.23 -4.12 -6.32
C VAL A 102 -6.02 -4.11 -5.01
N ILE A 103 -6.46 -2.94 -4.56
CA ILE A 103 -7.27 -2.81 -3.34
C ILE A 103 -8.63 -3.50 -3.50
N ASP A 104 -9.29 -3.38 -4.65
CA ASP A 104 -10.56 -4.03 -4.93
C ASP A 104 -10.44 -5.57 -4.91
N ALA A 105 -9.40 -6.11 -5.54
CA ALA A 105 -9.11 -7.53 -5.49
C ALA A 105 -8.76 -8.01 -4.08
N LEU A 106 -7.97 -7.24 -3.34
CA LEU A 106 -7.64 -7.53 -1.94
C LEU A 106 -8.91 -7.56 -1.07
N PHE A 107 -9.82 -6.60 -1.26
CA PHE A 107 -11.10 -6.58 -0.56
C PHE A 107 -11.94 -7.82 -0.87
N SER A 108 -11.83 -8.37 -2.06
CA SER A 108 -12.55 -9.57 -2.51
C SER A 108 -11.87 -10.89 -2.11
N ASP A 109 -10.61 -10.86 -1.64
CA ASP A 109 -9.86 -12.06 -1.26
C ASP A 109 -10.48 -12.75 -0.04
N PRO A 110 -10.92 -14.02 -0.15
CA PRO A 110 -11.44 -14.77 1.02
C PRO A 110 -10.45 -14.87 2.18
N ALA A 111 -9.14 -14.79 1.91
CA ALA A 111 -8.08 -14.81 2.90
C ALA A 111 -7.71 -13.40 3.43
N LEU A 112 -8.53 -12.37 3.19
CA LEU A 112 -8.25 -11.00 3.63
C LEU A 112 -7.88 -10.90 5.12
N ALA A 113 -8.55 -11.65 5.99
CA ALA A 113 -8.29 -11.63 7.43
C ALA A 113 -6.86 -12.08 7.78
N GLU A 114 -6.29 -13.00 7.00
CA GLU A 114 -4.91 -13.52 7.19
C GLU A 114 -3.85 -12.47 6.79
N LEU A 115 -4.23 -11.50 5.96
CA LEU A 115 -3.37 -10.40 5.53
C LEU A 115 -3.44 -9.19 6.45
N SER A 116 -4.38 -9.18 7.40
CA SER A 116 -4.56 -8.07 8.34
C SER A 116 -3.29 -7.83 9.16
N GLY A 117 -2.90 -6.57 9.31
CA GLY A 117 -1.70 -6.14 10.00
C GLY A 117 -0.42 -6.16 9.17
N GLN A 118 -0.47 -6.67 7.95
CA GLN A 118 0.70 -6.76 7.09
C GLN A 118 0.93 -5.48 6.30
N THR A 119 2.20 -5.23 5.99
CA THR A 119 2.61 -4.30 4.95
C THR A 119 2.87 -5.09 3.69
N LEU A 120 2.11 -4.80 2.64
CA LEU A 120 2.08 -5.53 1.38
C LEU A 120 2.67 -4.66 0.26
N ILE A 121 3.23 -5.28 -0.77
CA ILE A 121 3.71 -4.56 -1.95
C ILE A 121 2.66 -4.68 -3.06
N GLY A 122 2.20 -3.56 -3.59
CA GLY A 122 1.12 -3.51 -4.58
C GLY A 122 1.39 -4.35 -5.82
N ALA A 123 2.61 -4.29 -6.35
CA ALA A 123 3.02 -5.10 -7.52
C ALA A 123 2.98 -6.61 -7.23
N GLU A 124 3.32 -7.04 -6.01
CA GLU A 124 3.28 -8.46 -5.62
C GLU A 124 1.84 -8.95 -5.41
N LEU A 125 0.97 -8.09 -4.86
CA LEU A 125 -0.46 -8.38 -4.80
C LEU A 125 -1.08 -8.47 -6.19
N ALA A 126 -0.69 -7.58 -7.10
CA ALA A 126 -1.16 -7.61 -8.47
C ALA A 126 -0.77 -8.92 -9.19
N ASP A 127 0.47 -9.38 -8.99
CA ASP A 127 0.93 -10.68 -9.50
C ASP A 127 0.09 -11.82 -8.91
N ARG A 128 -0.11 -11.82 -7.58
CA ARG A 128 -0.96 -12.81 -6.88
C ARG A 128 -2.38 -12.88 -7.44
N TYR A 129 -2.97 -11.74 -7.81
CA TYR A 129 -4.34 -11.65 -8.27
C TYR A 129 -4.48 -11.61 -9.80
N GLY A 130 -3.38 -11.71 -10.55
CA GLY A 130 -3.38 -11.62 -12.00
C GLY A 130 -3.81 -10.26 -12.53
N ILE A 131 -3.52 -9.18 -11.81
CA ILE A 131 -3.89 -7.81 -12.17
C ILE A 131 -2.78 -7.18 -12.98
N THR A 132 -3.15 -6.57 -14.11
CA THR A 132 -2.23 -5.74 -14.90
C THR A 132 -2.63 -4.27 -14.83
N ASP A 133 -1.68 -3.39 -15.06
CA ASP A 133 -1.91 -1.97 -15.24
C ASP A 133 -2.41 -1.66 -16.66
N SER A 134 -2.71 -0.41 -16.92
CA SER A 134 -3.18 0.09 -18.21
C SER A 134 -2.29 -0.40 -19.36
N GLY A 135 -2.91 -0.87 -20.45
CA GLY A 135 -2.18 -1.46 -21.58
C GLY A 135 -1.60 -2.85 -21.31
N GLY A 136 -2.03 -3.55 -20.26
CA GLY A 136 -1.56 -4.90 -19.93
C GLY A 136 -0.18 -4.93 -19.29
N ARG A 137 0.31 -3.80 -18.77
CA ARG A 137 1.63 -3.70 -18.11
C ARG A 137 1.62 -4.38 -16.75
N THR A 138 2.78 -4.92 -16.36
CA THR A 138 3.04 -5.48 -15.03
C THR A 138 4.11 -4.65 -14.33
N PRO A 139 3.74 -3.65 -13.52
CA PRO A 139 4.70 -2.85 -12.76
C PRO A 139 5.59 -3.74 -11.88
N PRO A 140 6.90 -3.49 -11.83
CA PRO A 140 7.82 -4.36 -11.09
C PRO A 140 7.73 -4.16 -9.58
N SER A 141 7.96 -5.23 -8.81
CA SER A 141 8.23 -5.10 -7.38
C SER A 141 9.61 -4.47 -7.15
N HIS A 142 9.66 -3.46 -6.29
CA HIS A 142 10.92 -2.81 -5.90
C HIS A 142 11.57 -3.45 -4.67
N ARG A 143 11.10 -4.60 -4.21
CA ARG A 143 11.61 -5.29 -3.00
C ARG A 143 13.12 -5.51 -3.01
N GLN A 144 13.67 -6.00 -4.10
CA GLN A 144 15.11 -6.29 -4.19
C GLN A 144 15.96 -5.03 -4.16
N MET A 145 15.48 -3.94 -4.71
CA MET A 145 16.20 -2.68 -4.81
C MET A 145 16.08 -1.84 -3.53
N LEU A 146 14.89 -1.77 -2.94
CA LEU A 146 14.55 -0.82 -1.88
C LEU A 146 14.32 -1.47 -0.51
N GLY A 147 14.35 -2.79 -0.45
CA GLY A 147 14.16 -3.57 0.77
C GLY A 147 12.74 -4.14 0.93
N ALA A 148 12.59 -5.02 1.91
CA ALA A 148 11.33 -5.68 2.22
C ALA A 148 10.57 -4.95 3.34
N PRO A 149 9.23 -5.04 3.39
CA PRO A 149 8.46 -4.61 4.54
C PRO A 149 8.94 -5.27 5.83
N ARG A 150 8.90 -4.52 6.93
CA ARG A 150 9.21 -5.07 8.27
C ARG A 150 8.08 -5.99 8.71
N VAL A 151 8.44 -7.09 9.35
CA VAL A 151 7.48 -7.97 10.01
C VAL A 151 7.28 -7.44 11.44
N PRO A 152 6.06 -7.04 11.82
CA PRO A 152 5.77 -6.59 13.17
C PRO A 152 5.97 -7.71 14.19
N SER A 153 6.31 -7.35 15.44
CA SER A 153 6.30 -8.30 16.56
C SER A 153 4.87 -8.77 16.85
N THR A 154 4.73 -10.02 17.21
CA THR A 154 3.45 -10.60 17.65
C THR A 154 3.16 -10.35 19.13
N VAL A 155 4.10 -9.73 19.87
CA VAL A 155 3.94 -9.42 21.29
C VAL A 155 2.98 -8.24 21.45
N VAL A 156 1.94 -8.45 22.24
CA VAL A 156 0.94 -7.44 22.61
C VAL A 156 1.07 -7.14 24.11
N VAL A 157 1.34 -5.89 24.46
CA VAL A 157 1.34 -5.40 25.85
C VAL A 157 0.15 -4.45 26.01
N ARG A 158 -0.73 -4.77 26.96
CA ARG A 158 -1.93 -3.97 27.30
C ARG A 158 -1.85 -3.44 28.70
#